data_794b08f2a7be2d1d9c1de91e77092749
#
_entry.id   794b08f2a7be2d1d9c1de91e77092749
#
_cell.length_a   1.000
_cell.length_b   1.000
_cell.length_c   1.000
_cell.angle_alpha   90.00
_cell.angle_beta   90.00
_cell.angle_gamma   90.00
#
_symmetry.space_group_name_H-M   'P 1'
#
loop_
_entity.id
_entity.type
_entity.pdbx_description
1 polymer ?
#
loop_
_entity_poly.entity_id
_entity_poly.type
_entity_poly.pdbx_seq_one_letter_code
_entity_poly.pdbx_strand_id
1 'polypeptide(L)'
;MSTEKPVIGIPACRKRIAPHMFHAVGEKYIAAVANAAGGVPLLIPALGGSVAIAALLKSLDGLLFTGSPSNVEPHHYDGDASEEGTLHDPHRDATTLPLMAAAIEAGVPVFAICRGFQEMNVVFGGSLHQKIQDVPGKMDHREDSSKPLELQYAATHQVRLSEGGLLEQLLGSRVIEVNSLHSQGVDRLGERLVIEATADDGVVESFRVADTSSFALAVQWHPEWQVMKNPQSLALFGAFGDACRERARETRSHDLDSAVV
;
A
#
# COMPACT_ATOMS: atom_id res chain seq x y z
N MET A 1 2.52 22.59 -20.60
CA MET A 1 2.16 21.72 -19.46
C MET A 1 3.41 21.50 -18.64
N SER A 2 3.39 21.76 -17.34
CA SER A 2 4.56 21.54 -16.46
C SER A 2 5.01 20.08 -16.57
N THR A 3 6.30 19.86 -16.91
CA THR A 3 6.93 18.54 -17.01
C THR A 3 7.41 18.04 -15.64
N GLU A 4 7.01 18.72 -14.59
CA GLU A 4 7.50 18.48 -13.25
C GLU A 4 6.86 17.21 -12.67
N LYS A 5 7.72 16.27 -12.28
CA LYS A 5 7.31 14.98 -11.73
C LYS A 5 6.85 15.14 -10.28
N PRO A 6 5.76 14.46 -9.86
CA PRO A 6 5.32 14.48 -8.48
C PRO A 6 6.35 13.78 -7.57
N VAL A 7 6.51 14.28 -6.34
CA VAL A 7 7.34 13.65 -5.31
C VAL A 7 6.50 12.65 -4.53
N ILE A 8 6.85 11.37 -4.61
CA ILE A 8 6.09 10.28 -3.98
C ILE A 8 6.92 9.67 -2.84
N GLY A 9 6.41 9.81 -1.62
CA GLY A 9 7.01 9.25 -0.42
C GLY A 9 6.80 7.74 -0.32
N ILE A 10 7.84 7.01 0.09
CA ILE A 10 7.81 5.56 0.26
C ILE A 10 8.36 5.24 1.66
N PRO A 11 7.53 4.92 2.65
CA PRO A 11 7.99 4.51 3.98
C PRO A 11 8.84 3.24 3.91
N ALA A 12 9.99 3.28 4.59
CA ALA A 12 10.95 2.19 4.65
C ALA A 12 10.64 1.21 5.79
N CYS A 13 11.16 -0.02 5.65
CA CYS A 13 11.27 -0.95 6.76
C CYS A 13 12.59 -0.75 7.50
N ARG A 14 12.63 -1.04 8.80
CA ARG A 14 13.86 -1.10 9.56
C ARG A 14 14.45 -2.50 9.49
N LYS A 15 15.63 -2.64 8.90
CA LYS A 15 16.29 -3.94 8.69
C LYS A 15 17.69 -3.97 9.27
N ARG A 16 18.04 -5.10 9.90
CA ARG A 16 19.42 -5.37 10.31
C ARG A 16 20.20 -5.94 9.11
N ILE A 17 21.18 -5.19 8.66
CA ILE A 17 22.19 -5.66 7.71
C ILE A 17 23.50 -5.57 8.48
N ALA A 18 23.96 -6.73 9.01
CA ALA A 18 25.04 -6.81 9.98
C ALA A 18 26.25 -5.94 9.60
N PRO A 19 26.84 -5.18 10.55
CA PRO A 19 26.45 -5.09 11.97
C PRO A 19 25.45 -3.96 12.28
N HIS A 20 24.97 -3.21 11.28
CA HIS A 20 24.21 -1.97 11.46
C HIS A 20 22.71 -2.16 11.20
N MET A 21 21.91 -1.19 11.67
CA MET A 21 20.51 -1.01 11.28
C MET A 21 20.42 -0.10 10.06
N PHE A 22 19.50 -0.47 9.14
CA PHE A 22 19.23 0.28 7.91
C PHE A 22 17.74 0.54 7.78
N HIS A 23 17.40 1.62 7.09
CA HIS A 23 16.07 1.85 6.58
C HIS A 23 16.08 1.52 5.09
N ALA A 24 15.27 0.55 4.69
CA ALA A 24 15.32 -0.02 3.35
C ALA A 24 13.92 -0.16 2.73
N VAL A 25 13.84 0.06 1.43
CA VAL A 25 12.68 -0.19 0.58
C VAL A 25 13.11 -1.15 -0.53
N GLY A 26 12.27 -2.12 -0.87
CA GLY A 26 12.55 -3.01 -1.99
C GLY A 26 12.61 -2.24 -3.31
N GLU A 27 13.64 -2.50 -4.13
CA GLU A 27 13.89 -1.79 -5.40
C GLU A 27 12.67 -1.81 -6.35
N LYS A 28 11.88 -2.89 -6.35
CA LYS A 28 10.67 -3.02 -7.16
C LYS A 28 9.64 -1.90 -6.93
N TYR A 29 9.47 -1.42 -5.68
CA TYR A 29 8.59 -0.30 -5.35
C TYR A 29 9.15 1.03 -5.86
N ILE A 30 10.46 1.24 -5.69
CA ILE A 30 11.16 2.44 -6.17
C ILE A 30 11.04 2.51 -7.69
N ALA A 31 11.31 1.39 -8.37
CA ALA A 31 11.19 1.29 -9.82
C ALA A 31 9.75 1.52 -10.31
N ALA A 32 8.74 1.01 -9.59
CA ALA A 32 7.33 1.20 -9.94
C ALA A 32 6.92 2.68 -9.83
N VAL A 33 7.35 3.39 -8.79
CA VAL A 33 7.12 4.84 -8.67
C VAL A 33 7.82 5.61 -9.81
N ALA A 34 9.08 5.30 -10.07
CA ALA A 34 9.87 6.05 -11.07
C ALA A 34 9.38 5.82 -12.50
N ASN A 35 9.03 4.57 -12.85
CA ASN A 35 8.79 4.16 -14.24
C ASN A 35 7.29 4.05 -14.58
N ALA A 36 6.44 3.58 -13.66
CA ALA A 36 5.02 3.36 -13.92
C ALA A 36 4.15 4.51 -13.42
N ALA A 37 4.36 5.01 -12.20
CA ALA A 37 3.67 6.22 -11.72
C ALA A 37 4.27 7.51 -12.31
N GLY A 38 5.51 7.48 -12.78
CA GLY A 38 6.20 8.64 -13.37
C GLY A 38 6.58 9.71 -12.34
N GLY A 39 6.72 9.34 -11.06
CA GLY A 39 7.09 10.22 -9.96
C GLY A 39 8.59 10.20 -9.60
N VAL A 40 8.96 11.04 -8.64
CA VAL A 40 10.27 11.04 -7.98
C VAL A 40 10.12 10.26 -6.67
N PRO A 41 10.74 9.06 -6.51
CA PRO A 41 10.64 8.30 -5.28
C PRO A 41 11.48 8.94 -4.16
N LEU A 42 10.86 9.20 -3.01
CA LEU A 42 11.52 9.69 -1.81
C LEU A 42 11.33 8.69 -0.66
N LEU A 43 12.42 8.11 -0.14
CA LEU A 43 12.34 7.16 0.95
C LEU A 43 12.14 7.88 2.29
N ILE A 44 11.14 7.45 3.07
CA ILE A 44 10.84 7.98 4.39
C ILE A 44 11.36 6.99 5.44
N PRO A 45 12.29 7.39 6.31
CA PRO A 45 12.84 6.48 7.32
C PRO A 45 11.78 6.14 8.40
N ALA A 46 11.80 4.89 8.87
CA ALA A 46 10.93 4.40 9.94
C ALA A 46 11.47 4.86 11.32
N LEU A 47 11.18 6.09 11.71
CA LEU A 47 11.67 6.74 12.94
C LEU A 47 10.61 6.83 14.05
N GLY A 48 9.44 6.24 13.86
CA GLY A 48 8.33 6.29 14.80
C GLY A 48 7.86 7.72 15.05
N GLY A 49 7.55 8.04 16.30
CA GLY A 49 7.06 9.37 16.71
C GLY A 49 8.01 10.55 16.45
N SER A 50 9.25 10.28 16.00
CA SER A 50 10.19 11.34 15.61
C SER A 50 9.98 11.88 14.20
N VAL A 51 9.03 11.32 13.42
CA VAL A 51 8.72 11.79 12.07
C VAL A 51 7.83 13.03 12.13
N ALA A 52 8.30 14.11 11.52
CA ALA A 52 7.52 15.34 11.39
C ALA A 52 6.47 15.20 10.27
N ILE A 53 5.36 14.51 10.53
CA ILE A 53 4.33 14.16 9.55
C ILE A 53 3.84 15.39 8.77
N ALA A 54 3.50 16.48 9.46
CA ALA A 54 2.99 17.68 8.81
C ALA A 54 4.01 18.31 7.81
N ALA A 55 5.31 18.23 8.11
CA ALA A 55 6.35 18.71 7.20
C ALA A 55 6.49 17.78 5.98
N LEU A 56 6.40 16.45 6.19
CA LEU A 56 6.41 15.49 5.09
C LEU A 56 5.24 15.71 4.14
N LEU A 57 4.01 15.82 4.65
CA LEU A 57 2.81 15.96 3.84
C LEU A 57 2.79 17.25 3.00
N LYS A 58 3.47 18.30 3.46
CA LYS A 58 3.67 19.53 2.65
C LYS A 58 4.64 19.33 1.48
N SER A 59 5.56 18.38 1.61
CA SER A 59 6.63 18.15 0.62
C SER A 59 6.33 17.01 -0.33
N LEU A 60 5.21 16.30 -0.14
CA LEU A 60 4.85 15.10 -0.89
C LEU A 60 3.57 15.30 -1.69
N ASP A 61 3.59 14.82 -2.92
CA ASP A 61 2.45 14.80 -3.82
C ASP A 61 1.69 13.46 -3.78
N GLY A 62 2.24 12.45 -3.11
CA GLY A 62 1.63 11.14 -2.91
C GLY A 62 2.44 10.25 -1.98
N LEU A 63 1.83 9.15 -1.54
CA LEU A 63 2.45 8.14 -0.66
C LEU A 63 2.18 6.74 -1.17
N LEU A 64 3.25 5.93 -1.31
CA LEU A 64 3.18 4.50 -1.59
C LEU A 64 3.56 3.71 -0.35
N PHE A 65 2.59 3.05 0.30
CA PHE A 65 2.85 2.13 1.42
C PHE A 65 3.11 0.72 0.88
N THR A 66 4.30 0.20 1.18
CA THR A 66 4.83 -1.03 0.58
C THR A 66 4.45 -2.29 1.35
N GLY A 67 4.57 -3.44 0.71
CA GLY A 67 4.68 -4.73 1.40
C GLY A 67 5.93 -4.84 2.27
N SER A 68 5.92 -5.81 3.17
CA SER A 68 7.03 -6.17 4.06
C SER A 68 6.87 -7.61 4.51
N PRO A 69 7.97 -8.32 4.82
CA PRO A 69 7.88 -9.63 5.47
C PRO A 69 7.46 -9.55 6.95
N SER A 70 7.41 -8.36 7.55
CA SER A 70 6.91 -8.19 8.92
C SER A 70 5.39 -8.05 8.93
N ASN A 71 4.74 -8.60 9.96
CA ASN A 71 3.32 -8.41 10.23
C ASN A 71 3.08 -7.08 10.98
N VAL A 72 1.88 -6.51 10.84
CA VAL A 72 1.40 -5.45 11.74
C VAL A 72 1.28 -6.03 13.14
N GLU A 73 1.74 -5.30 14.16
CA GLU A 73 1.66 -5.79 15.54
C GLU A 73 0.21 -5.90 16.00
N PRO A 74 -0.18 -7.01 16.69
CA PRO A 74 -1.59 -7.29 17.00
C PRO A 74 -2.23 -6.28 17.95
N HIS A 75 -1.46 -5.59 18.79
CA HIS A 75 -2.00 -4.57 19.70
C HIS A 75 -2.59 -3.35 18.97
N HIS A 76 -2.30 -3.15 17.69
CA HIS A 76 -2.87 -2.09 16.88
C HIS A 76 -4.31 -2.38 16.40
N TYR A 77 -4.76 -3.64 16.51
CA TYR A 77 -6.10 -4.06 16.08
C TYR A 77 -6.80 -5.00 17.09
N ASP A 78 -6.41 -4.91 18.37
CA ASP A 78 -6.93 -5.70 19.49
C ASP A 78 -6.84 -7.23 19.26
N GLY A 79 -5.80 -7.66 18.53
CA GLY A 79 -5.53 -9.07 18.24
C GLY A 79 -4.77 -9.76 19.37
N ASP A 80 -4.90 -11.09 19.42
CA ASP A 80 -4.15 -11.95 20.34
C ASP A 80 -2.63 -11.84 20.11
N ALA A 81 -1.84 -12.17 21.12
CA ALA A 81 -0.37 -12.19 21.00
C ALA A 81 0.07 -13.08 19.82
N SER A 82 1.03 -12.59 19.05
CA SER A 82 1.59 -13.36 17.94
C SER A 82 2.37 -14.56 18.43
N GLU A 83 2.44 -15.61 17.62
CA GLU A 83 3.31 -16.75 17.88
C GLU A 83 4.77 -16.32 17.95
N GLU A 84 5.55 -17.09 18.75
CA GLU A 84 7.00 -16.86 18.86
C GLU A 84 7.68 -16.96 17.48
N GLY A 85 8.55 -16.00 17.17
CA GLY A 85 9.26 -15.93 15.89
C GLY A 85 8.53 -15.13 14.79
N THR A 86 7.30 -14.68 15.01
CA THR A 86 6.63 -13.77 14.08
C THR A 86 7.42 -12.47 13.95
N LEU A 87 7.74 -12.09 12.71
CA LEU A 87 8.47 -10.86 12.44
C LEU A 87 7.55 -9.64 12.57
N HIS A 88 7.96 -8.66 13.36
CA HIS A 88 7.33 -7.34 13.49
C HIS A 88 8.34 -6.22 13.21
N ASP A 89 7.85 -5.06 12.86
CA ASP A 89 8.63 -3.82 12.73
C ASP A 89 7.91 -2.67 13.46
N PRO A 90 8.05 -2.58 14.81
CA PRO A 90 7.39 -1.55 15.61
C PRO A 90 7.73 -0.12 15.18
N HIS A 91 8.94 0.11 14.65
CA HIS A 91 9.33 1.42 14.14
C HIS A 91 8.57 1.78 12.86
N ARG A 92 8.31 0.78 12.01
CA ARG A 92 7.48 0.98 10.83
C ARG A 92 6.04 1.27 11.25
N ASP A 93 5.44 0.46 12.13
CA ASP A 93 4.06 0.67 12.59
C ASP A 93 3.89 2.07 13.20
N ALA A 94 4.79 2.45 14.11
CA ALA A 94 4.78 3.77 14.73
C ALA A 94 5.01 4.94 13.74
N THR A 95 5.52 4.67 12.54
CA THR A 95 5.68 5.67 11.47
C THR A 95 4.49 5.64 10.50
N THR A 96 4.16 4.45 9.98
CA THR A 96 3.23 4.32 8.86
C THR A 96 1.77 4.51 9.25
N LEU A 97 1.33 4.01 10.42
CA LEU A 97 -0.06 4.13 10.83
C LEU A 97 -0.49 5.61 11.00
N PRO A 98 0.23 6.45 11.77
CA PRO A 98 -0.15 7.86 11.89
C PRO A 98 0.09 8.66 10.61
N LEU A 99 1.11 8.32 9.80
CA LEU A 99 1.36 8.97 8.53
C LEU A 99 0.24 8.70 7.53
N MET A 100 -0.24 7.47 7.45
CA MET A 100 -1.34 7.08 6.56
C MET A 100 -2.64 7.79 6.94
N ALA A 101 -3.01 7.78 8.23
CA ALA A 101 -4.18 8.50 8.72
C ALA A 101 -4.14 9.99 8.34
N ALA A 102 -3.02 10.66 8.64
CA ALA A 102 -2.85 12.07 8.35
C ALA A 102 -2.83 12.38 6.84
N ALA A 103 -2.25 11.49 6.02
CA ALA A 103 -2.22 11.65 4.56
C ALA A 103 -3.63 11.60 3.95
N ILE A 104 -4.44 10.64 4.36
CA ILE A 104 -5.81 10.48 3.86
C ILE A 104 -6.67 11.68 4.27
N GLU A 105 -6.60 12.12 5.53
CA GLU A 105 -7.31 13.30 6.00
C GLU A 105 -6.86 14.61 5.32
N ALA A 106 -5.57 14.68 4.91
CA ALA A 106 -5.04 15.82 4.16
C ALA A 106 -5.28 15.72 2.64
N GLY A 107 -6.01 14.71 2.16
CA GLY A 107 -6.27 14.49 0.74
C GLY A 107 -5.01 14.20 -0.08
N VAL A 108 -3.95 13.64 0.54
CA VAL A 108 -2.77 13.17 -0.19
C VAL A 108 -3.10 11.84 -0.86
N PRO A 109 -2.83 11.66 -2.16
CA PRO A 109 -2.99 10.37 -2.83
C PRO A 109 -2.21 9.25 -2.14
N VAL A 110 -2.90 8.14 -1.84
CA VAL A 110 -2.31 6.97 -1.17
C VAL A 110 -2.54 5.72 -2.01
N PHE A 111 -1.45 4.99 -2.28
CA PHE A 111 -1.52 3.63 -2.78
C PHE A 111 -0.86 2.69 -1.76
N ALA A 112 -1.59 1.65 -1.33
CA ALA A 112 -1.15 0.74 -0.27
C ALA A 112 -1.10 -0.70 -0.79
N ILE A 113 0.04 -1.40 -0.61
CA ILE A 113 0.32 -2.71 -1.18
C ILE A 113 0.65 -3.71 -0.07
N CYS A 114 -0.02 -4.86 -0.06
CA CYS A 114 0.19 -6.00 0.84
C CYS A 114 0.19 -5.56 2.31
N ARG A 115 1.34 -5.42 2.96
CA ARG A 115 1.38 -4.91 4.34
C ARG A 115 0.82 -3.49 4.45
N GLY A 116 1.01 -2.62 3.46
CA GLY A 116 0.37 -1.31 3.41
C GLY A 116 -1.16 -1.38 3.35
N PHE A 117 -1.71 -2.35 2.62
CA PHE A 117 -3.14 -2.66 2.62
C PHE A 117 -3.63 -3.05 4.02
N GLN A 118 -2.90 -3.90 4.73
CA GLN A 118 -3.21 -4.31 6.10
C GLN A 118 -3.11 -3.13 7.07
N GLU A 119 -2.08 -2.29 6.94
CA GLU A 119 -1.92 -1.04 7.69
C GLU A 119 -3.14 -0.12 7.49
N MET A 120 -3.63 0.03 6.25
CA MET A 120 -4.81 0.85 5.98
C MET A 120 -6.07 0.29 6.64
N ASN A 121 -6.29 -1.02 6.62
CA ASN A 121 -7.40 -1.62 7.33
C ASN A 121 -7.38 -1.31 8.84
N VAL A 122 -6.21 -1.42 9.46
CA VAL A 122 -5.99 -1.13 10.89
C VAL A 122 -6.22 0.35 11.20
N VAL A 123 -5.73 1.26 10.38
CA VAL A 123 -5.93 2.71 10.52
C VAL A 123 -7.42 3.07 10.56
N PHE A 124 -8.25 2.34 9.82
CA PHE A 124 -9.71 2.53 9.82
C PHE A 124 -10.46 1.64 10.83
N GLY A 125 -9.75 1.09 11.83
CA GLY A 125 -10.34 0.32 12.93
C GLY A 125 -10.72 -1.11 12.57
N GLY A 126 -10.23 -1.64 11.45
CA GLY A 126 -10.39 -3.04 11.08
C GLY A 126 -9.48 -3.97 11.88
N SER A 127 -9.70 -5.29 11.76
CA SER A 127 -8.85 -6.33 12.36
C SER A 127 -8.24 -7.25 11.31
N LEU A 128 -7.22 -8.03 11.72
CA LEU A 128 -6.46 -8.90 10.83
C LEU A 128 -6.42 -10.34 11.39
N HIS A 129 -6.62 -11.32 10.52
CA HIS A 129 -6.13 -12.67 10.76
C HIS A 129 -4.62 -12.66 10.70
N GLN A 130 -3.94 -13.15 11.75
CA GLN A 130 -2.47 -13.23 11.76
C GLN A 130 -1.94 -14.31 10.80
N LYS A 131 -2.73 -15.38 10.60
CA LYS A 131 -2.45 -16.52 9.75
C LYS A 131 -3.72 -16.95 9.03
N ILE A 132 -3.93 -16.40 7.84
CA ILE A 132 -5.15 -16.66 7.08
C ILE A 132 -5.27 -18.12 6.65
N GLN A 133 -4.12 -18.79 6.40
CA GLN A 133 -4.06 -20.21 6.05
C GLN A 133 -4.58 -21.15 7.15
N ASP A 134 -4.66 -20.69 8.40
CA ASP A 134 -5.17 -21.48 9.53
C ASP A 134 -6.68 -21.24 9.76
N VAL A 135 -7.29 -20.34 8.99
CA VAL A 135 -8.72 -20.04 9.09
C VAL A 135 -9.53 -21.05 8.24
N PRO A 136 -10.49 -21.77 8.83
CA PRO A 136 -11.29 -22.75 8.09
C PRO A 136 -11.95 -22.16 6.84
N GLY A 137 -11.79 -22.83 5.71
CA GLY A 137 -12.38 -22.40 4.43
C GLY A 137 -11.60 -21.35 3.66
N LYS A 138 -10.45 -20.88 4.17
CA LYS A 138 -9.55 -20.00 3.45
C LYS A 138 -8.46 -20.79 2.72
N MET A 139 -8.00 -20.26 1.60
CA MET A 139 -6.85 -20.79 0.86
C MET A 139 -5.53 -20.45 1.58
N ASP A 140 -4.44 -21.11 1.18
CA ASP A 140 -3.10 -20.69 1.56
C ASP A 140 -2.64 -19.59 0.60
N HIS A 141 -2.57 -18.37 1.11
CA HIS A 141 -2.18 -17.17 0.39
C HIS A 141 -0.67 -16.89 0.43
N ARG A 142 0.12 -17.78 1.01
CA ARG A 142 1.58 -17.63 1.09
C ARG A 142 2.25 -18.10 -0.18
N GLU A 143 3.39 -17.50 -0.46
CA GLU A 143 4.30 -17.97 -1.50
C GLU A 143 4.97 -19.30 -1.09
N ASP A 144 5.33 -20.09 -2.08
CA ASP A 144 6.22 -21.24 -1.90
C ASP A 144 7.68 -20.76 -1.96
N SER A 145 8.28 -20.51 -0.81
CA SER A 145 9.65 -20.00 -0.67
C SER A 145 10.73 -20.94 -1.23
N SER A 146 10.38 -22.19 -1.54
CA SER A 146 11.31 -23.14 -2.20
C SER A 146 11.45 -22.90 -3.70
N LYS A 147 10.53 -22.13 -4.30
CA LYS A 147 10.54 -21.81 -5.74
C LYS A 147 11.41 -20.60 -6.06
N PRO A 148 11.91 -20.49 -7.29
CA PRO A 148 12.52 -19.27 -7.80
C PRO A 148 11.60 -18.05 -7.63
N LEU A 149 12.19 -16.87 -7.46
CA LEU A 149 11.48 -15.62 -7.16
C LEU A 149 10.39 -15.29 -8.18
N GLU A 150 10.64 -15.54 -9.47
CA GLU A 150 9.68 -15.33 -10.56
C GLU A 150 8.43 -16.19 -10.40
N LEU A 151 8.57 -17.40 -9.86
CA LEU A 151 7.46 -18.31 -9.60
C LEU A 151 6.73 -17.97 -8.29
N GLN A 152 7.42 -17.42 -7.29
CA GLN A 152 6.78 -16.92 -6.07
C GLN A 152 5.82 -15.76 -6.37
N TYR A 153 6.18 -14.90 -7.34
CA TYR A 153 5.38 -13.75 -7.78
C TYR A 153 4.50 -14.04 -9.01
N ALA A 154 4.41 -15.28 -9.46
CA ALA A 154 3.47 -15.64 -10.52
C ALA A 154 2.02 -15.50 -10.04
N ALA A 155 1.10 -15.27 -10.97
CA ALA A 155 -0.34 -15.27 -10.66
C ALA A 155 -0.75 -16.63 -10.09
N THR A 156 -1.51 -16.62 -8.99
CA THR A 156 -1.86 -17.83 -8.23
C THR A 156 -3.36 -18.04 -8.08
N HIS A 157 -4.16 -16.98 -8.03
CA HIS A 157 -5.61 -17.09 -7.91
C HIS A 157 -6.34 -15.93 -8.58
N GLN A 158 -7.64 -16.08 -8.75
CA GLN A 158 -8.51 -15.07 -9.29
C GLN A 158 -9.12 -14.23 -8.16
N VAL A 159 -9.32 -12.94 -8.44
CA VAL A 159 -10.12 -12.05 -7.63
C VAL A 159 -11.25 -11.46 -8.46
N ARG A 160 -12.42 -11.35 -7.84
CA ARG A 160 -13.61 -10.76 -8.42
C ARG A 160 -13.68 -9.29 -8.01
N LEU A 161 -13.73 -8.40 -9.00
CA LEU A 161 -13.84 -6.95 -8.79
C LEU A 161 -15.28 -6.57 -8.51
N SER A 162 -15.47 -5.56 -7.65
CA SER A 162 -16.78 -5.01 -7.32
C SER A 162 -17.40 -4.31 -8.52
N GLU A 163 -18.67 -4.60 -8.81
CA GLU A 163 -19.41 -4.00 -9.92
C GLU A 163 -19.53 -2.48 -9.76
N GLY A 164 -19.11 -1.73 -10.79
CA GLY A 164 -19.06 -0.26 -10.78
C GLY A 164 -17.95 0.31 -9.89
N GLY A 165 -17.09 -0.54 -9.30
CA GLY A 165 -15.98 -0.13 -8.45
C GLY A 165 -14.83 0.53 -9.22
N LEU A 166 -13.94 1.17 -8.48
CA LEU A 166 -12.78 1.86 -9.04
C LEU A 166 -11.87 0.91 -9.83
N LEU A 167 -11.62 -0.30 -9.28
CA LEU A 167 -10.79 -1.29 -9.95
C LEU A 167 -11.40 -1.78 -11.26
N GLU A 168 -12.72 -2.05 -11.30
CA GLU A 168 -13.39 -2.44 -12.54
C GLU A 168 -13.27 -1.34 -13.60
N GLN A 169 -13.43 -0.08 -13.21
CA GLN A 169 -13.30 1.07 -14.12
C GLN A 169 -11.87 1.22 -14.65
N LEU A 170 -10.85 1.04 -13.80
CA LEU A 170 -9.44 1.17 -14.19
C LEU A 170 -8.96 0.02 -15.07
N LEU A 171 -9.42 -1.21 -14.80
CA LEU A 171 -8.90 -2.42 -15.42
C LEU A 171 -9.78 -2.96 -16.55
N GLY A 172 -11.02 -2.50 -16.66
CA GLY A 172 -11.96 -2.92 -17.71
C GLY A 172 -12.35 -4.40 -17.64
N SER A 173 -12.25 -5.01 -16.46
CA SER A 173 -12.53 -6.46 -16.24
C SER A 173 -13.24 -6.65 -14.91
N ARG A 174 -14.02 -7.73 -14.80
CA ARG A 174 -14.68 -8.13 -13.55
C ARG A 174 -13.93 -9.20 -12.78
N VAL A 175 -12.98 -9.87 -13.43
CA VAL A 175 -12.15 -10.91 -12.83
C VAL A 175 -10.73 -10.73 -13.34
N ILE A 176 -9.77 -10.75 -12.43
CA ILE A 176 -8.35 -10.69 -12.75
C ILE A 176 -7.59 -11.78 -12.00
N GLU A 177 -6.44 -12.19 -12.52
CA GLU A 177 -5.51 -13.07 -11.83
C GLU A 177 -4.45 -12.24 -11.10
N VAL A 178 -4.16 -12.60 -9.85
CA VAL A 178 -3.19 -11.90 -8.99
C VAL A 178 -2.19 -12.86 -8.37
N ASN A 179 -1.03 -12.36 -8.00
CA ASN A 179 -0.08 -13.10 -7.16
C ASN A 179 -0.50 -13.00 -5.68
N SER A 180 0.02 -13.91 -4.86
CA SER A 180 -0.32 -13.96 -3.44
C SER A 180 0.91 -14.36 -2.62
N LEU A 181 1.33 -13.49 -1.71
CA LEU A 181 2.54 -13.64 -0.89
C LEU A 181 2.28 -13.07 0.52
N HIS A 182 1.22 -13.54 1.19
CA HIS A 182 0.87 -13.02 2.51
C HIS A 182 0.31 -14.10 3.43
N SER A 183 0.62 -14.00 4.72
CA SER A 183 0.05 -14.81 5.79
C SER A 183 -1.02 -14.04 6.56
N GLN A 184 -0.82 -12.73 6.77
CA GLN A 184 -1.79 -11.84 7.39
C GLN A 184 -2.83 -11.40 6.36
N GLY A 185 -4.09 -11.28 6.75
CA GLY A 185 -5.18 -10.82 5.87
C GLY A 185 -6.30 -10.16 6.68
N VAL A 186 -7.24 -9.50 6.00
CA VAL A 186 -8.37 -8.84 6.64
C VAL A 186 -9.30 -9.87 7.30
N ASP A 187 -9.58 -9.67 8.58
CA ASP A 187 -10.62 -10.35 9.35
C ASP A 187 -11.91 -9.51 9.33
N ARG A 188 -11.87 -8.32 9.92
CA ARG A 188 -12.95 -7.35 9.89
C ARG A 188 -12.50 -6.11 9.14
N LEU A 189 -13.28 -5.73 8.12
CA LEU A 189 -13.00 -4.52 7.34
C LEU A 189 -13.19 -3.28 8.21
N GLY A 190 -12.29 -2.31 8.07
CA GLY A 190 -12.34 -1.03 8.76
C GLY A 190 -13.50 -0.15 8.30
N GLU A 191 -13.89 0.79 9.14
CA GLU A 191 -14.91 1.79 8.81
C GLU A 191 -14.45 2.66 7.63
N ARG A 192 -15.41 3.17 6.82
CA ARG A 192 -15.13 3.98 5.62
C ARG A 192 -14.37 3.24 4.50
N LEU A 193 -14.12 1.95 4.62
CA LEU A 193 -13.53 1.16 3.55
C LEU A 193 -14.62 0.49 2.70
N VAL A 194 -14.44 0.54 1.38
CA VAL A 194 -15.34 -0.07 0.39
C VAL A 194 -14.56 -1.12 -0.38
N ILE A 195 -15.05 -2.35 -0.37
CA ILE A 195 -14.40 -3.49 -1.05
C ILE A 195 -14.38 -3.23 -2.55
N GLU A 196 -13.21 -3.44 -3.14
CA GLU A 196 -12.96 -3.35 -4.58
C GLU A 196 -12.67 -4.73 -5.20
N ALA A 197 -12.12 -5.67 -4.44
CA ALA A 197 -11.87 -7.03 -4.90
C ALA A 197 -11.95 -8.07 -3.78
N THR A 198 -12.42 -9.28 -4.13
CA THR A 198 -12.53 -10.43 -3.22
C THR A 198 -12.07 -11.70 -3.92
N ALA A 199 -11.27 -12.52 -3.25
CA ALA A 199 -10.88 -13.85 -3.70
C ALA A 199 -12.04 -14.85 -3.60
N ASP A 200 -11.95 -16.00 -4.28
CA ASP A 200 -13.01 -17.01 -4.32
C ASP A 200 -13.30 -17.63 -2.94
N ASP A 201 -12.35 -17.61 -2.01
CA ASP A 201 -12.51 -18.03 -0.61
C ASP A 201 -13.09 -16.92 0.30
N GLY A 202 -13.47 -15.79 -0.30
CA GLY A 202 -14.07 -14.65 0.41
C GLY A 202 -13.05 -13.75 1.15
N VAL A 203 -11.76 -13.91 0.90
CA VAL A 203 -10.74 -12.98 1.41
C VAL A 203 -10.86 -11.65 0.68
N VAL A 204 -10.85 -10.53 1.44
CA VAL A 204 -10.81 -9.20 0.86
C VAL A 204 -9.40 -8.94 0.33
N GLU A 205 -9.30 -8.70 -0.96
CA GLU A 205 -8.03 -8.51 -1.67
C GLU A 205 -7.77 -7.05 -2.09
N SER A 206 -8.82 -6.22 -2.11
CA SER A 206 -8.68 -4.79 -2.35
C SER A 206 -9.84 -4.02 -1.76
N PHE A 207 -9.56 -2.80 -1.35
CA PHE A 207 -10.53 -1.80 -0.95
C PHE A 207 -10.00 -0.40 -1.22
N ARG A 208 -10.92 0.56 -1.25
CA ARG A 208 -10.63 2.01 -1.27
C ARG A 208 -11.24 2.70 -0.07
N VAL A 209 -10.76 3.89 0.25
CA VAL A 209 -11.40 4.75 1.24
C VAL A 209 -12.62 5.40 0.60
N ALA A 210 -13.78 5.34 1.27
CA ALA A 210 -14.97 6.08 0.90
C ALA A 210 -14.82 7.57 1.23
N ASP A 211 -15.63 8.40 0.56
CA ASP A 211 -15.78 9.83 0.87
C ASP A 211 -14.45 10.60 0.93
N THR A 212 -13.48 10.20 0.11
CA THR A 212 -12.26 10.96 -0.13
C THR A 212 -12.27 11.54 -1.55
N SER A 213 -11.83 12.80 -1.67
CA SER A 213 -11.65 13.47 -2.97
C SER A 213 -10.36 13.03 -3.67
N SER A 214 -9.49 12.28 -2.98
CA SER A 214 -8.19 11.86 -3.47
C SER A 214 -8.14 10.35 -3.72
N PHE A 215 -7.17 9.91 -4.52
CA PHE A 215 -6.88 8.50 -4.74
C PHE A 215 -6.43 7.84 -3.43
N ALA A 216 -7.19 6.89 -2.92
CA ALA A 216 -6.86 6.11 -1.73
C ALA A 216 -7.27 4.65 -1.94
N LEU A 217 -6.40 3.89 -2.60
CA LEU A 217 -6.60 2.49 -2.99
C LEU A 217 -5.59 1.58 -2.28
N ALA A 218 -6.05 0.41 -1.88
CA ALA A 218 -5.23 -0.62 -1.26
C ALA A 218 -5.45 -1.98 -1.94
N VAL A 219 -4.36 -2.72 -2.17
CA VAL A 219 -4.38 -4.06 -2.76
C VAL A 219 -3.52 -5.02 -1.94
N GLN A 220 -3.98 -6.27 -1.76
CA GLN A 220 -3.25 -7.27 -0.98
C GLN A 220 -2.15 -7.93 -1.81
N TRP A 221 -2.34 -8.08 -3.13
CA TRP A 221 -1.33 -8.59 -4.06
C TRP A 221 -0.20 -7.60 -4.32
N HIS A 222 0.78 -7.99 -5.17
CA HIS A 222 1.99 -7.23 -5.47
C HIS A 222 2.03 -6.75 -6.93
N PRO A 223 1.36 -5.64 -7.28
CA PRO A 223 1.36 -5.09 -8.63
C PRO A 223 2.70 -4.42 -9.01
N GLU A 224 3.58 -4.15 -8.04
CA GLU A 224 4.90 -3.58 -8.30
C GLU A 224 5.89 -4.58 -8.92
N TRP A 225 5.59 -5.89 -8.81
CA TRP A 225 6.45 -6.91 -9.39
C TRP A 225 6.40 -6.87 -10.91
N GLN A 226 7.56 -6.64 -11.53
CA GLN A 226 7.70 -6.51 -12.98
C GLN A 226 6.63 -5.58 -13.60
N VAL A 227 6.30 -4.50 -12.92
CA VAL A 227 5.20 -3.56 -13.24
C VAL A 227 5.12 -3.19 -14.73
N MET A 228 6.26 -2.98 -15.39
CA MET A 228 6.32 -2.60 -16.81
C MET A 228 5.91 -3.72 -17.78
N LYS A 229 5.75 -4.95 -17.29
CA LYS A 229 5.33 -6.11 -18.10
C LYS A 229 3.87 -6.49 -17.91
N ASN A 230 3.20 -5.92 -16.91
CA ASN A 230 1.81 -6.23 -16.57
C ASN A 230 0.90 -5.01 -16.84
N PRO A 231 0.01 -5.07 -17.85
CA PRO A 231 -0.89 -3.96 -18.18
C PRO A 231 -1.80 -3.52 -17.03
N GLN A 232 -2.26 -4.45 -16.18
CA GLN A 232 -3.11 -4.15 -15.02
C GLN A 232 -2.30 -3.37 -13.97
N SER A 233 -1.09 -3.81 -13.67
CA SER A 233 -0.17 -3.10 -12.78
C SER A 233 0.16 -1.70 -13.30
N LEU A 234 0.41 -1.55 -14.60
CA LEU A 234 0.64 -0.25 -15.25
C LEU A 234 -0.58 0.68 -15.10
N ALA A 235 -1.80 0.15 -15.26
CA ALA A 235 -3.02 0.94 -15.09
C ALA A 235 -3.17 1.45 -13.65
N LEU A 236 -2.91 0.60 -12.64
CA LEU A 236 -2.97 0.98 -11.23
C LEU A 236 -1.95 2.07 -10.86
N PHE A 237 -0.68 1.85 -11.20
CA PHE A 237 0.38 2.84 -10.95
C PHE A 237 0.21 4.10 -11.79
N GLY A 238 -0.33 4.00 -12.99
CA GLY A 238 -0.68 5.13 -13.84
C GLY A 238 -1.74 6.03 -13.20
N ALA A 239 -2.85 5.45 -12.75
CA ALA A 239 -3.92 6.16 -12.06
C ALA A 239 -3.43 6.83 -10.75
N PHE A 240 -2.62 6.13 -9.96
CA PHE A 240 -1.97 6.70 -8.78
C PHE A 240 -1.07 7.89 -9.15
N GLY A 241 -0.23 7.74 -10.18
CA GLY A 241 0.65 8.80 -10.66
C GLY A 241 -0.12 10.02 -11.20
N ASP A 242 -1.27 9.82 -11.85
CA ASP A 242 -2.14 10.91 -12.31
C ASP A 242 -2.70 11.70 -11.14
N ALA A 243 -3.20 11.04 -10.09
CA ALA A 243 -3.65 11.69 -8.88
C ALA A 243 -2.54 12.49 -8.18
N CYS A 244 -1.32 11.93 -8.11
CA CYS A 244 -0.17 12.65 -7.56
C CYS A 244 0.18 13.90 -8.38
N ARG A 245 0.10 13.82 -9.71
CA ARG A 245 0.33 14.98 -10.60
C ARG A 245 -0.74 16.08 -10.43
N GLU A 246 -1.99 15.68 -10.23
CA GLU A 246 -3.09 16.63 -9.98
C GLU A 246 -2.84 17.39 -8.68
N ARG A 247 -2.56 16.68 -7.57
CA ARG A 247 -2.21 17.29 -6.29
C ARG A 247 -1.00 18.24 -6.41
N ALA A 248 0.05 17.82 -7.11
CA ALA A 248 1.24 18.65 -7.32
C ALA A 248 0.92 19.99 -7.99
N ARG A 249 -0.03 20.02 -8.92
CA ARG A 249 -0.48 21.25 -9.58
C ARG A 249 -1.28 22.15 -8.63
N GLU A 250 -2.20 21.58 -7.86
CA GLU A 250 -3.04 22.31 -6.91
C GLU A 250 -2.19 22.97 -5.82
N THR A 251 -1.28 22.22 -5.21
CA THR A 251 -0.41 22.72 -4.12
C THR A 251 0.45 23.89 -4.59
N ARG A 252 1.07 23.77 -5.78
CA ARG A 252 1.93 24.83 -6.32
C ARG A 252 1.19 26.07 -6.80
N SER A 253 -0.06 25.92 -7.29
CA SER A 253 -0.88 27.10 -7.64
C SER A 253 -1.23 27.91 -6.39
N HIS A 254 -1.53 27.25 -5.28
CA HIS A 254 -1.79 27.93 -3.99
C HIS A 254 -0.56 28.67 -3.44
N ASP A 255 0.65 28.10 -3.59
CA ASP A 255 1.89 28.73 -3.16
C ASP A 255 2.22 30.00 -3.98
N LEU A 256 1.92 30.01 -5.28
CA LEU A 256 2.11 31.17 -6.15
C LEU A 256 1.12 32.29 -5.82
N ASP A 257 -0.14 31.98 -5.56
CA ASP A 257 -1.14 32.96 -5.19
C ASP A 257 -0.86 33.60 -3.81
N SER A 258 -0.33 32.82 -2.87
CA SER A 258 0.05 33.29 -1.54
C SER A 258 1.35 34.10 -1.50
N ALA A 259 2.21 33.99 -2.52
CA ALA A 259 3.44 34.76 -2.64
C ALA A 259 3.26 36.15 -3.31
N VAL A 260 2.08 36.43 -3.83
CA VAL A 260 1.76 37.68 -4.56
C VAL A 260 0.99 38.67 -3.67
N VAL A 261 0.65 38.32 -2.44
CA VAL A 261 0.01 39.16 -1.42
C VAL A 261 1.04 39.66 -0.42
#